data_3e708f1501bf37d8e2a0f9e6f272af3e
#
_entry.id   3e708f1501bf37d8e2a0f9e6f272af3e
#
_cell.length_a   1.000
_cell.length_b   1.000
_cell.length_c   1.000
_cell.angle_alpha   90.00
_cell.angle_beta   90.00
_cell.angle_gamma   90.00
#
_symmetry.space_group_name_H-M   'P 1'
#
loop_
_entity.id
_entity.type
_entity.pdbx_description
1 polymer ?
#
loop_
_entity_poly.entity_id
_entity_poly.type
_entity_poly.pdbx_seq_one_letter_code
_entity_poly.pdbx_strand_id
1 'polypeptide(L)'
;MAEPRRGHVGKGARGHEATELQLAGRGSFDYPYPCPYPYPMSRHLSAVFALLCFASMASAQAQPQKILFVGNSITSHGPKADIDWHGNWGMAASSLDKDYVHVVTKALATKHGATPVIMVKNVADFERNHVGYDIAGKYADAAAFKADLIILCIGENVAPLKTPEAQAKYQEQVTVLLKTLKANPTAQVIVRSSFWPSEAKDSAMRKACEAVGGTFVDISSLAKDEQNYARSERPYKHAGVANHPGDRGMAAIAEAIVKAVK
;
A
#
# COMPACT_ATOMS: atom_id res chain seq x y z
N MET A 1 9.57 48.65 -33.15
CA MET A 1 8.36 49.28 -33.70
C MET A 1 7.21 48.26 -33.41
N ALA A 2 6.22 48.47 -32.65
CA ALA A 2 5.48 49.50 -32.00
C ALA A 2 4.74 48.87 -30.79
N GLU A 3 4.85 49.51 -29.66
CA GLU A 3 3.92 49.42 -28.51
C GLU A 3 2.61 50.16 -28.84
N PRO A 4 1.73 50.34 -27.84
CA PRO A 4 0.77 49.51 -27.13
C PRO A 4 -0.67 50.07 -27.22
N ARG A 5 -1.67 49.48 -26.57
CA ARG A 5 -2.84 50.22 -26.09
C ARG A 5 -3.42 49.69 -24.78
N ARG A 6 -3.53 50.65 -23.86
CA ARG A 6 -4.24 50.61 -22.57
C ARG A 6 -5.74 50.92 -22.77
N GLY A 7 -6.51 50.63 -21.71
CA GLY A 7 -7.78 51.24 -21.35
C GLY A 7 -8.80 50.15 -20.95
N HIS A 8 -9.64 50.21 -19.96
CA HIS A 8 -10.05 51.29 -19.07
C HIS A 8 -10.74 50.70 -17.83
N VAL A 9 -10.63 51.41 -16.76
CA VAL A 9 -11.26 51.38 -15.46
C VAL A 9 -12.80 51.35 -15.53
N GLY A 10 -13.44 50.61 -14.58
CA GLY A 10 -14.86 50.77 -14.27
C GLY A 10 -15.13 50.45 -12.80
N LYS A 11 -15.22 51.50 -11.99
CA LYS A 11 -15.72 51.50 -10.59
C LYS A 11 -17.24 51.40 -10.58
N GLY A 12 -17.82 50.74 -9.58
CA GLY A 12 -19.23 50.79 -9.28
C GLY A 12 -19.54 50.25 -7.88
N ALA A 13 -19.53 51.14 -6.88
CA ALA A 13 -20.01 50.88 -5.52
C ALA A 13 -21.50 51.24 -5.41
N ARG A 14 -22.25 50.52 -4.56
CA ARG A 14 -23.47 50.85 -3.77
C ARG A 14 -23.86 49.54 -3.07
N GLY A 15 -23.96 49.38 -1.74
CA GLY A 15 -24.49 50.25 -0.71
C GLY A 15 -26.00 50.07 -0.54
N HIS A 16 -26.46 49.28 0.42
CA HIS A 16 -27.75 49.36 1.12
C HIS A 16 -27.62 48.37 2.30
N GLU A 17 -27.46 48.85 3.47
CA GLU A 17 -28.42 49.40 4.48
C GLU A 17 -29.22 48.28 5.22
N ALA A 18 -29.01 48.31 6.51
CA ALA A 18 -29.62 47.54 7.57
C ALA A 18 -31.12 47.82 7.72
N THR A 19 -31.86 46.83 8.18
CA THR A 19 -33.14 47.07 8.83
C THR A 19 -33.27 46.21 10.07
N GLU A 20 -33.14 46.85 11.21
CA GLU A 20 -33.61 46.37 12.51
C GLU A 20 -35.14 46.24 12.50
N LEU A 21 -35.64 45.16 13.07
CA LEU A 21 -37.03 45.08 13.51
C LEU A 21 -37.05 44.54 14.94
N GLN A 22 -37.15 45.50 15.89
CA GLN A 22 -37.61 45.26 17.24
C GLN A 22 -39.10 45.01 17.22
N LEU A 23 -39.56 43.96 17.88
CA LEU A 23 -40.92 43.91 18.40
C LEU A 23 -40.94 43.22 19.76
N ALA A 24 -41.31 44.04 20.72
CA ALA A 24 -41.60 43.71 22.10
C ALA A 24 -42.95 42.95 22.21
N GLY A 25 -43.03 42.01 23.15
CA GLY A 25 -44.28 41.38 23.53
C GLY A 25 -44.10 40.68 24.86
N ARG A 26 -44.36 41.43 25.94
CA ARG A 26 -44.50 40.86 27.31
C ARG A 26 -45.81 40.07 27.40
N GLY A 27 -45.72 38.88 27.97
CA GLY A 27 -46.85 38.08 28.43
C GLY A 27 -46.42 37.20 29.59
N SER A 28 -46.56 37.77 30.81
CA SER A 28 -46.42 37.00 32.04
C SER A 28 -47.71 36.19 32.26
N PHE A 29 -47.60 34.90 32.38
CA PHE A 29 -48.62 34.05 32.98
C PHE A 29 -48.05 33.46 34.27
N ASP A 30 -48.50 34.08 35.39
CA ASP A 30 -48.32 33.50 36.73
C ASP A 30 -49.25 32.31 36.91
N TYR A 31 -48.67 31.15 37.18
CA TYR A 31 -49.40 30.02 37.76
C TYR A 31 -48.90 29.74 39.16
N PRO A 32 -49.79 29.88 40.16
CA PRO A 32 -49.46 29.64 41.55
C PRO A 32 -49.81 28.20 41.96
N TYR A 33 -48.90 27.24 41.81
CA TYR A 33 -48.93 26.00 42.62
C TYR A 33 -47.52 25.51 42.88
N PRO A 34 -47.08 25.38 44.14
CA PRO A 34 -45.81 24.75 44.48
C PRO A 34 -45.91 23.25 44.37
N CYS A 35 -45.09 22.64 43.57
CA CYS A 35 -44.91 21.18 43.51
C CYS A 35 -43.96 20.76 44.64
N PRO A 36 -44.44 19.99 45.65
CA PRO A 36 -43.58 19.59 46.76
C PRO A 36 -43.10 18.11 46.50
N TYR A 37 -42.05 17.89 45.79
CA TYR A 37 -41.20 16.69 45.98
C TYR A 37 -39.91 16.80 45.16
N PRO A 38 -38.72 16.91 45.79
CA PRO A 38 -37.46 16.71 45.13
C PRO A 38 -37.15 15.21 45.08
N TYR A 39 -37.33 14.59 43.91
CA TYR A 39 -36.70 13.29 43.69
C TYR A 39 -35.18 13.49 43.49
N PRO A 40 -34.31 12.83 44.28
CA PRO A 40 -32.90 12.84 44.00
C PRO A 40 -32.64 11.99 42.75
N MET A 41 -32.37 12.65 41.65
CA MET A 41 -31.87 11.95 40.45
C MET A 41 -30.50 11.35 40.79
N SER A 42 -30.50 10.01 40.86
CA SER A 42 -29.32 9.19 41.07
C SER A 42 -28.27 9.51 40.04
N ARG A 43 -27.12 10.05 40.49
CA ARG A 43 -25.93 10.38 39.68
C ARG A 43 -25.22 9.16 39.06
N HIS A 44 -25.77 7.95 39.25
CA HIS A 44 -25.15 6.71 38.83
C HIS A 44 -25.59 6.17 37.48
N LEU A 45 -26.65 6.71 36.85
CA LEU A 45 -27.06 6.25 35.51
C LEU A 45 -26.31 6.94 34.35
N SER A 46 -25.78 8.15 34.56
CA SER A 46 -25.10 8.88 33.51
C SER A 46 -23.67 8.37 33.21
N ALA A 47 -23.04 7.70 34.18
CA ALA A 47 -21.68 7.18 33.99
C ALA A 47 -21.65 5.85 33.21
N VAL A 48 -22.72 5.05 33.26
CA VAL A 48 -22.77 3.75 32.56
C VAL A 48 -23.04 3.95 31.06
N PHE A 49 -23.82 4.97 30.68
CA PHE A 49 -24.11 5.25 29.26
C PHE A 49 -22.90 5.84 28.51
N ALA A 50 -22.04 6.61 29.18
CA ALA A 50 -20.81 7.15 28.59
C ALA A 50 -19.73 6.07 28.36
N LEU A 51 -19.70 5.00 29.17
CA LEU A 51 -18.71 3.92 29.03
C LEU A 51 -19.06 2.92 27.91
N LEU A 52 -20.34 2.79 27.55
CA LEU A 52 -20.78 1.90 26.48
C LEU A 52 -20.60 2.49 25.05
N CYS A 53 -20.47 3.81 24.92
CA CYS A 53 -20.22 4.44 23.62
C CYS A 53 -18.75 4.45 23.18
N PHE A 54 -17.80 4.16 24.09
CA PHE A 54 -16.37 4.11 23.74
C PHE A 54 -15.87 2.72 23.27
N ALA A 55 -16.69 1.68 23.37
CA ALA A 55 -16.27 0.31 23.07
C ALA A 55 -16.51 -0.14 21.61
N SER A 56 -16.93 0.73 20.71
CA SER A 56 -17.29 0.33 19.32
C SER A 56 -16.64 1.14 18.21
N MET A 57 -15.49 1.78 18.47
CA MET A 57 -14.62 2.20 17.38
C MET A 57 -13.53 1.15 17.17
N ALA A 58 -13.93 -0.08 16.89
CA ALA A 58 -13.10 -0.95 16.09
C ALA A 58 -12.93 -0.21 14.76
N SER A 59 -11.77 0.41 14.56
CA SER A 59 -11.39 1.03 13.29
C SER A 59 -11.59 -0.04 12.21
N ALA A 60 -12.70 0.02 11.49
CA ALA A 60 -12.86 -0.77 10.29
C ALA A 60 -11.72 -0.33 9.37
N GLN A 61 -10.71 -1.17 9.25
CA GLN A 61 -9.53 -0.87 8.46
C GLN A 61 -10.01 -0.70 7.03
N ALA A 62 -9.80 0.50 6.47
CA ALA A 62 -10.26 0.81 5.14
C ALA A 62 -9.64 -0.19 4.16
N GLN A 63 -10.48 -0.81 3.35
CA GLN A 63 -10.05 -1.77 2.32
C GLN A 63 -9.08 -1.07 1.36
N PRO A 64 -7.98 -1.71 0.97
CA PRO A 64 -7.06 -1.11 0.02
C PRO A 64 -7.73 -0.96 -1.35
N GLN A 65 -7.97 0.29 -1.76
CA GLN A 65 -8.53 0.63 -3.07
C GLN A 65 -7.46 0.64 -4.17
N LYS A 66 -6.21 0.94 -3.79
CA LYS A 66 -5.06 1.03 -4.67
C LYS A 66 -3.92 0.16 -4.13
N ILE A 67 -3.47 -0.79 -4.93
CA ILE A 67 -2.36 -1.67 -4.56
C ILE A 67 -1.19 -1.44 -5.52
N LEU A 68 -0.02 -1.16 -4.96
CA LEU A 68 1.23 -1.07 -5.71
C LEU A 68 2.06 -2.35 -5.47
N PHE A 69 2.22 -3.13 -6.53
CA PHE A 69 3.14 -4.27 -6.55
C PHE A 69 4.48 -3.83 -7.12
N VAL A 70 5.53 -4.03 -6.37
CA VAL A 70 6.90 -3.65 -6.75
C VAL A 70 7.80 -4.88 -6.61
N GLY A 71 8.45 -5.27 -7.69
CA GLY A 71 9.30 -6.45 -7.63
C GLY A 71 10.14 -6.63 -8.89
N ASN A 72 10.48 -7.85 -9.19
CA ASN A 72 11.35 -8.21 -10.33
C ASN A 72 10.61 -9.14 -11.31
N SER A 73 11.35 -10.07 -11.94
CA SER A 73 10.76 -11.04 -12.90
C SER A 73 9.64 -11.91 -12.30
N ILE A 74 9.68 -12.21 -11.00
CA ILE A 74 8.63 -12.97 -10.31
C ILE A 74 7.33 -12.14 -10.25
N THR A 75 7.45 -10.80 -10.18
CA THR A 75 6.30 -9.89 -10.13
C THR A 75 5.74 -9.59 -11.52
N SER A 76 6.62 -9.28 -12.47
CA SER A 76 6.24 -9.00 -13.86
C SER A 76 7.46 -9.06 -14.76
N HIS A 77 7.34 -9.72 -15.90
CA HIS A 77 8.37 -9.74 -16.94
C HIS A 77 7.71 -9.77 -18.33
N GLY A 78 8.11 -8.83 -19.17
CA GLY A 78 7.65 -8.79 -20.56
C GLY A 78 8.20 -9.97 -21.39
N PRO A 79 7.66 -10.20 -22.61
CA PRO A 79 8.15 -11.22 -23.50
C PRO A 79 9.66 -11.07 -23.78
N LYS A 80 10.38 -12.21 -23.84
CA LYS A 80 11.80 -12.26 -24.10
C LYS A 80 12.13 -13.56 -24.85
N ALA A 81 12.29 -13.46 -26.16
CA ALA A 81 12.41 -14.62 -27.06
C ALA A 81 13.66 -15.47 -26.81
N ASP A 82 14.80 -14.84 -26.44
CA ASP A 82 16.07 -15.53 -26.17
C ASP A 82 16.03 -16.50 -24.97
N ILE A 83 15.05 -16.34 -24.08
CA ILE A 83 14.80 -17.26 -22.97
C ILE A 83 13.47 -18.03 -23.13
N ASP A 84 12.87 -17.99 -24.31
CA ASP A 84 11.59 -18.63 -24.63
C ASP A 84 10.44 -18.23 -23.65
N TRP A 85 10.45 -16.94 -23.23
CA TRP A 85 9.39 -16.37 -22.40
C TRP A 85 8.48 -15.48 -23.26
N HIS A 86 7.18 -15.79 -23.27
CA HIS A 86 6.18 -15.10 -24.11
C HIS A 86 5.12 -14.35 -23.31
N GLY A 87 5.13 -14.47 -21.99
CA GLY A 87 4.18 -13.82 -21.10
C GLY A 87 4.53 -12.35 -20.84
N ASN A 88 3.53 -11.60 -20.33
CA ASN A 88 3.69 -10.25 -19.82
C ASN A 88 3.09 -10.16 -18.40
N TRP A 89 3.55 -11.06 -17.55
CA TRP A 89 3.12 -11.22 -16.14
C TRP A 89 4.28 -11.82 -15.33
N GLY A 90 4.02 -12.29 -14.12
CA GLY A 90 5.04 -12.94 -13.28
C GLY A 90 5.68 -14.14 -14.00
N MET A 91 7.01 -14.05 -14.21
CA MET A 91 7.75 -15.04 -15.01
C MET A 91 7.52 -16.47 -14.49
N ALA A 92 7.25 -17.38 -15.41
CA ALA A 92 6.99 -18.78 -15.25
C ALA A 92 5.60 -19.16 -14.68
N ALA A 93 4.75 -18.23 -14.31
CA ALA A 93 3.33 -18.52 -14.16
C ALA A 93 2.73 -18.91 -15.53
N SER A 94 1.78 -19.87 -15.56
CA SER A 94 1.22 -20.38 -16.81
C SER A 94 0.35 -19.37 -17.55
N SER A 95 -0.22 -18.42 -16.81
CA SER A 95 -1.08 -17.34 -17.33
C SER A 95 -1.11 -16.18 -16.36
N LEU A 96 -1.67 -15.04 -16.80
CA LEU A 96 -1.80 -13.82 -16.02
C LEU A 96 -2.52 -14.05 -14.68
N ASP A 97 -3.59 -14.85 -14.69
CA ASP A 97 -4.40 -15.14 -13.50
C ASP A 97 -3.73 -16.12 -12.52
N LYS A 98 -2.57 -16.66 -12.86
CA LYS A 98 -1.77 -17.58 -12.05
C LYS A 98 -0.56 -16.93 -11.41
N ASP A 99 -0.16 -15.74 -11.83
CA ASP A 99 0.90 -15.03 -11.13
C ASP A 99 0.42 -14.53 -9.76
N TYR A 100 1.35 -14.32 -8.82
CA TYR A 100 0.99 -13.94 -7.46
C TYR A 100 0.29 -12.57 -7.37
N VAL A 101 0.58 -11.65 -8.30
CA VAL A 101 -0.04 -10.30 -8.34
C VAL A 101 -1.54 -10.42 -8.53
N HIS A 102 -1.96 -11.20 -9.53
CA HIS A 102 -3.37 -11.38 -9.86
C HIS A 102 -4.09 -12.29 -8.86
N VAL A 103 -3.38 -13.30 -8.32
CA VAL A 103 -3.91 -14.15 -7.24
C VAL A 103 -4.19 -13.33 -5.97
N VAL A 104 -3.24 -12.46 -5.54
CA VAL A 104 -3.45 -11.53 -4.41
C VAL A 104 -4.61 -10.59 -4.69
N THR A 105 -4.63 -9.96 -5.87
CA THR A 105 -5.67 -9.02 -6.26
C THR A 105 -7.06 -9.66 -6.21
N LYS A 106 -7.20 -10.86 -6.76
CA LYS A 106 -8.46 -11.63 -6.74
C LYS A 106 -8.88 -12.01 -5.32
N ALA A 107 -7.94 -12.46 -4.49
CA ALA A 107 -8.22 -12.84 -3.10
C ALA A 107 -8.71 -11.64 -2.28
N LEU A 108 -8.08 -10.47 -2.45
CA LEU A 108 -8.50 -9.24 -1.77
C LEU A 108 -9.85 -8.73 -2.31
N ALA A 109 -10.08 -8.80 -3.62
CA ALA A 109 -11.38 -8.48 -4.21
C ALA A 109 -12.50 -9.34 -3.64
N THR A 110 -12.26 -10.65 -3.50
CA THR A 110 -13.21 -11.59 -2.90
C THR A 110 -13.45 -11.28 -1.42
N LYS A 111 -12.37 -11.02 -0.66
CA LYS A 111 -12.45 -10.71 0.77
C LYS A 111 -13.24 -9.43 1.05
N HIS A 112 -13.11 -8.44 0.17
CA HIS A 112 -13.63 -7.08 0.40
C HIS A 112 -14.82 -6.71 -0.48
N GLY A 113 -15.20 -7.53 -1.45
CA GLY A 113 -16.34 -7.28 -2.33
C GLY A 113 -16.10 -6.22 -3.42
N ALA A 114 -14.88 -5.72 -3.56
CA ALA A 114 -14.50 -4.73 -4.58
C ALA A 114 -13.10 -5.02 -5.14
N THR A 115 -12.93 -4.88 -6.45
CA THR A 115 -11.64 -5.08 -7.12
C THR A 115 -10.78 -3.82 -6.96
N PRO A 116 -9.60 -3.91 -6.34
CA PRO A 116 -8.69 -2.77 -6.21
C PRO A 116 -8.09 -2.37 -7.58
N VAL A 117 -7.74 -1.09 -7.71
CA VAL A 117 -6.89 -0.64 -8.82
C VAL A 117 -5.44 -1.04 -8.51
N ILE A 118 -4.77 -1.69 -9.45
CA ILE A 118 -3.39 -2.13 -9.25
C ILE A 118 -2.42 -1.35 -10.13
N MET A 119 -1.23 -1.12 -9.61
CA MET A 119 -0.04 -0.71 -10.39
C MET A 119 1.05 -1.74 -10.14
N VAL A 120 1.73 -2.17 -11.20
CA VAL A 120 2.81 -3.15 -11.13
C VAL A 120 4.10 -2.52 -11.65
N LYS A 121 5.19 -2.61 -10.89
CA LYS A 121 6.50 -2.08 -11.24
C LYS A 121 7.56 -3.16 -11.15
N ASN A 122 8.23 -3.43 -12.27
CA ASN A 122 9.47 -4.19 -12.24
C ASN A 122 10.63 -3.26 -11.89
N VAL A 123 11.34 -3.57 -10.82
CA VAL A 123 12.47 -2.79 -10.28
C VAL A 123 13.78 -3.58 -10.26
N ALA A 124 13.91 -4.58 -11.12
CA ALA A 124 15.13 -5.40 -11.23
C ALA A 124 16.40 -4.56 -11.56
N ASP A 125 16.21 -3.39 -12.19
CA ASP A 125 17.27 -2.44 -12.44
C ASP A 125 17.76 -1.78 -11.13
N PHE A 126 16.85 -1.40 -10.24
CA PHE A 126 17.20 -0.96 -8.88
C PHE A 126 17.96 -2.04 -8.12
N GLU A 127 17.51 -3.30 -8.15
CA GLU A 127 18.20 -4.38 -7.44
C GLU A 127 19.66 -4.53 -7.87
N ARG A 128 19.94 -4.42 -9.18
CA ARG A 128 21.29 -4.55 -9.73
C ARG A 128 22.18 -3.34 -9.46
N ASN A 129 21.58 -2.14 -9.35
CA ASN A 129 22.27 -0.86 -9.35
C ASN A 129 21.91 0.03 -8.16
N HIS A 130 21.46 -0.54 -7.03
CA HIS A 130 20.86 0.21 -5.91
C HIS A 130 21.77 1.31 -5.33
N VAL A 131 23.08 1.21 -5.45
CA VAL A 131 24.01 2.25 -4.97
C VAL A 131 23.98 3.45 -5.91
N GLY A 132 23.51 4.59 -5.40
CA GLY A 132 23.41 5.83 -6.20
C GLY A 132 22.26 5.83 -7.23
N TYR A 133 21.32 4.90 -7.11
CA TYR A 133 20.18 4.82 -8.02
C TYR A 133 19.20 5.99 -7.81
N ASP A 134 18.76 6.60 -8.90
CA ASP A 134 17.76 7.69 -8.87
C ASP A 134 16.35 7.13 -8.61
N ILE A 135 16.07 6.82 -7.35
CA ILE A 135 14.78 6.27 -6.92
C ILE A 135 13.65 7.28 -7.15
N ALA A 136 13.86 8.55 -6.81
CA ALA A 136 12.83 9.57 -6.89
C ALA A 136 12.40 9.85 -8.34
N GLY A 137 13.34 10.00 -9.25
CA GLY A 137 13.04 10.22 -10.66
C GLY A 137 12.43 9.00 -11.34
N LYS A 138 13.00 7.81 -11.09
CA LYS A 138 12.56 6.56 -11.74
C LYS A 138 11.18 6.06 -11.28
N TYR A 139 10.79 6.36 -10.04
CA TYR A 139 9.53 5.87 -9.47
C TYR A 139 8.57 7.00 -9.08
N ALA A 140 8.69 8.18 -9.69
CA ALA A 140 7.80 9.32 -9.47
C ALA A 140 6.32 8.97 -9.73
N ASP A 141 6.05 8.20 -10.76
CA ASP A 141 4.69 7.74 -11.10
C ASP A 141 4.12 6.76 -10.07
N ALA A 142 4.96 5.86 -9.54
CA ALA A 142 4.56 4.94 -8.48
C ALA A 142 4.27 5.68 -7.17
N ALA A 143 5.03 6.70 -6.83
CA ALA A 143 4.76 7.59 -5.71
C ALA A 143 3.46 8.39 -5.92
N ALA A 144 3.26 8.94 -7.13
CA ALA A 144 2.05 9.69 -7.50
C ALA A 144 0.78 8.82 -7.50
N PHE A 145 0.91 7.51 -7.62
CA PHE A 145 -0.21 6.57 -7.51
C PHE A 145 -0.86 6.58 -6.12
N LYS A 146 -0.11 6.92 -5.06
CA LYS A 146 -0.59 7.02 -3.66
C LYS A 146 -1.34 5.76 -3.22
N ALA A 147 -0.67 4.61 -3.32
CA ALA A 147 -1.24 3.32 -2.95
C ALA A 147 -1.67 3.27 -1.48
N ASP A 148 -2.71 2.49 -1.19
CA ASP A 148 -3.16 2.16 0.17
C ASP A 148 -2.42 0.93 0.71
N LEU A 149 -1.98 0.05 -0.20
CA LEU A 149 -1.17 -1.13 0.08
C LEU A 149 0.01 -1.17 -0.88
N ILE A 150 1.22 -1.30 -0.33
CA ILE A 150 2.47 -1.46 -1.08
C ILE A 150 3.02 -2.84 -0.77
N ILE A 151 3.26 -3.64 -1.81
CA ILE A 151 3.82 -4.98 -1.71
C ILE A 151 5.17 -4.98 -2.43
N LEU A 152 6.27 -5.06 -1.67
CA LEU A 152 7.63 -5.10 -2.18
C LEU A 152 8.18 -6.53 -2.17
N CYS A 153 8.53 -7.02 -3.34
CA CYS A 153 8.98 -8.39 -3.61
C CYS A 153 10.30 -8.38 -4.39
N ILE A 154 11.42 -8.17 -3.71
CA ILE A 154 12.77 -8.02 -4.29
C ILE A 154 13.79 -8.89 -3.58
N GLY A 155 15.05 -8.80 -3.99
CA GLY A 155 16.21 -9.50 -3.40
C GLY A 155 16.90 -10.45 -4.36
N GLU A 156 16.18 -10.94 -5.37
CA GLU A 156 16.66 -11.99 -6.28
C GLU A 156 17.78 -11.51 -7.20
N ASN A 157 17.75 -10.26 -7.66
CA ASN A 157 18.77 -9.70 -8.58
C ASN A 157 19.88 -8.91 -7.88
N VAL A 158 19.84 -8.83 -6.55
CA VAL A 158 20.88 -8.15 -5.77
C VAL A 158 22.14 -9.02 -5.74
N ALA A 159 23.30 -8.42 -6.00
CA ALA A 159 24.58 -9.10 -5.85
C ALA A 159 24.80 -9.56 -4.40
N PRO A 160 25.63 -10.57 -4.12
CA PRO A 160 25.91 -11.04 -2.77
C PRO A 160 26.44 -9.91 -1.87
N LEU A 161 25.78 -9.66 -0.75
CA LEU A 161 26.15 -8.64 0.23
C LEU A 161 27.17 -9.21 1.23
N LYS A 162 28.44 -9.25 0.83
CA LYS A 162 29.50 -9.97 1.55
C LYS A 162 30.02 -9.23 2.79
N THR A 163 29.79 -7.92 2.91
CA THR A 163 30.30 -7.11 4.01
C THR A 163 29.18 -6.39 4.77
N PRO A 164 29.38 -6.05 6.05
CA PRO A 164 28.42 -5.26 6.81
C PRO A 164 28.07 -3.91 6.12
N GLU A 165 29.05 -3.27 5.49
CA GLU A 165 28.87 -2.00 4.78
C GLU A 165 27.95 -2.17 3.57
N ALA A 166 28.11 -3.25 2.78
CA ALA A 166 27.26 -3.56 1.65
C ALA A 166 25.81 -3.86 2.12
N GLN A 167 25.66 -4.56 3.23
CA GLN A 167 24.35 -4.85 3.84
C GLN A 167 23.67 -3.57 4.33
N ALA A 168 24.43 -2.71 5.04
CA ALA A 168 23.91 -1.42 5.52
C ALA A 168 23.52 -0.50 4.36
N LYS A 169 24.32 -0.47 3.29
CA LYS A 169 24.00 0.32 2.09
C LYS A 169 22.75 -0.18 1.38
N TYR A 170 22.59 -1.48 1.23
CA TYR A 170 21.38 -2.05 0.65
C TYR A 170 20.15 -1.77 1.51
N GLN A 171 20.25 -1.95 2.84
CA GLN A 171 19.19 -1.57 3.78
C GLN A 171 18.79 -0.10 3.62
N GLU A 172 19.77 0.81 3.56
CA GLU A 172 19.53 2.25 3.34
C GLU A 172 18.74 2.49 2.06
N GLN A 173 19.17 1.90 0.94
CA GLN A 173 18.53 2.12 -0.36
C GLN A 173 17.11 1.52 -0.43
N VAL A 174 16.88 0.36 0.17
CA VAL A 174 15.53 -0.21 0.31
C VAL A 174 14.64 0.68 1.19
N THR A 175 15.20 1.25 2.27
CA THR A 175 14.46 2.20 3.11
C THR A 175 14.08 3.46 2.34
N VAL A 176 14.98 4.01 1.52
CA VAL A 176 14.70 5.15 0.65
C VAL A 176 13.60 4.80 -0.36
N LEU A 177 13.70 3.63 -1.01
CA LEU A 177 12.67 3.15 -1.94
C LEU A 177 11.30 3.09 -1.27
N LEU A 178 11.20 2.42 -0.12
CA LEU A 178 9.93 2.29 0.62
C LEU A 178 9.36 3.65 1.04
N LYS A 179 10.20 4.58 1.53
CA LYS A 179 9.77 5.94 1.88
C LYS A 179 9.26 6.72 0.68
N THR A 180 9.93 6.60 -0.48
CA THR A 180 9.49 7.24 -1.72
C THR A 180 8.14 6.71 -2.19
N LEU A 181 7.96 5.39 -2.17
CA LEU A 181 6.71 4.75 -2.60
C LEU A 181 5.55 5.01 -1.63
N LYS A 182 5.84 5.17 -0.32
CA LYS A 182 4.83 5.44 0.72
C LYS A 182 4.40 6.92 0.74
N ALA A 183 3.99 7.44 -0.41
CA ALA A 183 3.46 8.80 -0.53
C ALA A 183 2.09 8.98 0.16
N ASN A 184 1.35 7.91 0.40
CA ASN A 184 0.19 7.88 1.30
C ASN A 184 0.69 7.49 2.71
N PRO A 185 0.63 8.38 3.72
CA PRO A 185 1.16 8.11 5.07
C PRO A 185 0.49 6.91 5.77
N THR A 186 -0.78 6.63 5.43
CA THR A 186 -1.57 5.55 6.01
C THR A 186 -1.40 4.22 5.27
N ALA A 187 -0.63 4.21 4.17
CA ALA A 187 -0.41 2.99 3.40
C ALA A 187 0.16 1.86 4.24
N GLN A 188 -0.44 0.68 4.15
CA GLN A 188 0.18 -0.53 4.63
C GLN A 188 1.34 -0.90 3.73
N VAL A 189 2.47 -1.28 4.32
CA VAL A 189 3.66 -1.78 3.59
C VAL A 189 3.88 -3.23 3.96
N ILE A 190 3.98 -4.08 2.94
CA ILE A 190 4.38 -5.49 3.07
C ILE A 190 5.66 -5.69 2.27
N VAL A 191 6.66 -6.29 2.89
CA VAL A 191 7.91 -6.70 2.24
C VAL A 191 8.07 -8.19 2.45
N ARG A 192 8.26 -8.97 1.38
CA ARG A 192 8.58 -10.39 1.52
C ARG A 192 10.08 -10.64 1.45
N SER A 193 10.56 -11.73 2.08
CA SER A 193 11.91 -12.24 1.86
C SER A 193 12.12 -12.69 0.40
N SER A 194 13.37 -12.82 -0.03
CA SER A 194 13.69 -13.40 -1.34
C SER A 194 13.07 -14.81 -1.50
N PHE A 195 12.64 -15.16 -2.70
CA PHE A 195 12.19 -16.52 -3.00
C PHE A 195 13.35 -17.52 -2.84
N TRP A 196 14.53 -17.19 -3.38
CA TRP A 196 15.76 -17.90 -3.07
C TRP A 196 16.43 -17.26 -1.86
N PRO A 197 16.41 -17.92 -0.68
CA PRO A 197 16.80 -17.29 0.58
C PRO A 197 18.23 -16.76 0.57
N SER A 198 18.41 -15.59 1.16
CA SER A 198 19.70 -14.96 1.41
C SER A 198 19.64 -14.16 2.71
N GLU A 199 20.20 -14.71 3.79
CA GLU A 199 20.15 -14.10 5.12
C GLU A 199 20.55 -12.61 5.11
N ALA A 200 21.66 -12.28 4.44
CA ALA A 200 22.17 -10.91 4.38
C ALA A 200 21.18 -9.93 3.71
N LYS A 201 20.54 -10.36 2.61
CA LYS A 201 19.57 -9.55 1.87
C LYS A 201 18.25 -9.47 2.63
N ASP A 202 17.76 -10.60 3.11
CA ASP A 202 16.47 -10.69 3.79
C ASP A 202 16.50 -9.94 5.13
N SER A 203 17.62 -9.99 5.87
CA SER A 203 17.83 -9.18 7.08
C SER A 203 17.85 -7.69 6.78
N ALA A 204 18.53 -7.25 5.72
CA ALA A 204 18.55 -5.85 5.31
C ALA A 204 17.15 -5.35 4.90
N MET A 205 16.39 -6.16 4.14
CA MET A 205 15.02 -5.85 3.74
C MET A 205 14.05 -5.82 4.94
N ARG A 206 14.21 -6.74 5.89
CA ARG A 206 13.43 -6.75 7.14
C ARG A 206 13.62 -5.46 7.92
N LYS A 207 14.87 -5.04 8.15
CA LYS A 207 15.19 -3.79 8.85
C LYS A 207 14.66 -2.56 8.13
N ALA A 208 14.74 -2.54 6.79
CA ALA A 208 14.17 -1.46 5.98
C ALA A 208 12.63 -1.42 6.08
N CYS A 209 11.97 -2.58 6.11
CA CYS A 209 10.54 -2.71 6.31
C CYS A 209 10.10 -2.18 7.68
N GLU A 210 10.81 -2.58 8.74
CA GLU A 210 10.57 -2.11 10.11
C GLU A 210 10.72 -0.59 10.22
N ALA A 211 11.74 -0.01 9.58
CA ALA A 211 12.00 1.43 9.59
C ALA A 211 10.87 2.29 8.98
N VAL A 212 9.96 1.69 8.22
CA VAL A 212 8.77 2.37 7.65
C VAL A 212 7.46 1.90 8.29
N GLY A 213 7.52 1.08 9.35
CA GLY A 213 6.36 0.52 10.03
C GLY A 213 5.63 -0.54 9.21
N GLY A 214 6.35 -1.26 8.33
CA GLY A 214 5.80 -2.31 7.49
C GLY A 214 5.71 -3.68 8.18
N THR A 215 5.12 -4.63 7.47
CA THR A 215 5.06 -6.06 7.85
C THR A 215 6.00 -6.85 6.96
N PHE A 216 6.97 -7.54 7.55
CA PHE A 216 7.86 -8.44 6.82
C PHE A 216 7.29 -9.86 6.78
N VAL A 217 7.21 -10.44 5.59
CA VAL A 217 6.69 -11.79 5.32
C VAL A 217 7.84 -12.70 4.92
N ASP A 218 8.15 -13.66 5.76
CA ASP A 218 9.17 -14.66 5.46
C ASP A 218 8.59 -15.81 4.62
N ILE A 219 9.09 -15.95 3.40
CA ILE A 219 8.73 -17.04 2.48
C ILE A 219 9.91 -17.96 2.20
N SER A 220 10.98 -17.90 2.98
CA SER A 220 12.23 -18.64 2.76
C SER A 220 12.07 -20.17 2.70
N SER A 221 10.99 -20.69 3.28
CA SER A 221 10.66 -22.12 3.19
C SER A 221 10.16 -22.57 1.82
N LEU A 222 9.59 -21.65 1.00
CA LEU A 222 8.96 -22.03 -0.27
C LEU A 222 9.95 -22.62 -1.28
N ALA A 223 11.17 -22.07 -1.34
CA ALA A 223 12.21 -22.59 -2.24
C ALA A 223 12.78 -23.95 -1.84
N LYS A 224 12.45 -24.44 -0.65
CA LYS A 224 12.86 -25.79 -0.21
C LYS A 224 11.95 -26.89 -0.76
N ASP A 225 10.76 -26.53 -1.20
CA ASP A 225 9.82 -27.45 -1.83
C ASP A 225 9.94 -27.34 -3.36
N GLU A 226 10.45 -28.40 -3.98
CA GLU A 226 10.63 -28.50 -5.43
C GLU A 226 9.33 -28.30 -6.20
N GLN A 227 8.19 -28.63 -5.62
CA GLN A 227 6.88 -28.44 -6.23
C GLN A 227 6.49 -26.96 -6.41
N ASN A 228 7.20 -26.03 -5.78
CA ASN A 228 6.97 -24.60 -5.97
C ASN A 228 7.70 -24.03 -7.19
N TYR A 229 8.58 -24.80 -7.82
CA TYR A 229 9.30 -24.38 -9.02
C TYR A 229 8.54 -24.73 -10.29
N ALA A 230 8.62 -23.85 -11.28
CA ALA A 230 7.95 -24.04 -12.57
C ALA A 230 8.39 -25.33 -13.30
N ARG A 231 9.65 -25.73 -13.14
CA ARG A 231 10.19 -26.99 -13.71
C ARG A 231 9.49 -28.27 -13.21
N SER A 232 8.82 -28.21 -12.06
CA SER A 232 8.04 -29.34 -11.55
C SER A 232 6.67 -29.46 -12.22
N GLU A 233 6.20 -28.40 -12.84
CA GLU A 233 4.85 -28.33 -13.43
C GLU A 233 4.87 -28.60 -14.94
N ARG A 234 5.91 -28.14 -15.64
CA ARG A 234 6.02 -28.24 -17.10
C ARG A 234 7.45 -28.06 -17.58
N PRO A 235 7.80 -28.56 -18.80
CA PRO A 235 9.12 -28.37 -19.37
C PRO A 235 9.35 -26.92 -19.79
N TYR A 236 10.59 -26.44 -19.62
CA TYR A 236 11.07 -25.14 -20.09
C TYR A 236 12.38 -25.31 -20.86
N LYS A 237 12.57 -24.56 -21.94
CA LYS A 237 13.83 -24.55 -22.69
C LYS A 237 14.95 -23.82 -21.95
N HIS A 238 14.60 -22.78 -21.18
CA HIS A 238 15.57 -21.98 -20.46
C HIS A 238 15.55 -22.27 -18.95
N ALA A 239 16.69 -22.70 -18.42
CA ALA A 239 16.81 -23.08 -17.00
C ALA A 239 16.47 -21.93 -16.03
N GLY A 240 16.78 -20.67 -16.41
CA GLY A 240 16.43 -19.51 -15.60
C GLY A 240 14.92 -19.36 -15.43
N VAL A 241 14.13 -19.57 -16.50
CA VAL A 241 12.66 -19.55 -16.42
C VAL A 241 12.16 -20.74 -15.59
N ALA A 242 12.68 -21.91 -15.85
CA ALA A 242 12.34 -23.15 -15.12
C ALA A 242 12.54 -23.05 -13.60
N ASN A 243 13.51 -22.25 -13.18
CA ASN A 243 13.84 -22.02 -11.77
C ASN A 243 12.95 -21.00 -11.07
N HIS A 244 12.12 -20.26 -11.79
CA HIS A 244 11.15 -19.35 -11.15
C HIS A 244 10.04 -20.15 -10.44
N PRO A 245 9.29 -19.51 -9.52
CA PRO A 245 8.08 -20.14 -8.97
C PRO A 245 7.08 -20.43 -10.09
N GLY A 246 6.56 -21.66 -10.12
CA GLY A 246 5.44 -22.06 -10.97
C GLY A 246 4.10 -21.61 -10.39
N ASP A 247 2.99 -22.07 -10.95
CA ASP A 247 1.65 -21.69 -10.50
C ASP A 247 1.44 -21.98 -9.01
N ARG A 248 1.92 -23.13 -8.52
CA ARG A 248 1.87 -23.49 -7.10
C ARG A 248 2.73 -22.56 -6.25
N GLY A 249 3.95 -22.26 -6.67
CA GLY A 249 4.85 -21.34 -5.97
C GLY A 249 4.29 -19.92 -5.93
N MET A 250 3.72 -19.44 -7.03
CA MET A 250 3.03 -18.14 -7.11
C MET A 250 1.82 -18.08 -6.17
N ALA A 251 1.01 -19.14 -6.11
CA ALA A 251 -0.12 -19.23 -5.19
C ALA A 251 0.35 -19.21 -3.73
N ALA A 252 1.43 -19.92 -3.39
CA ALA A 252 1.99 -19.92 -2.04
C ALA A 252 2.56 -18.55 -1.63
N ILE A 253 3.22 -17.83 -2.53
CA ILE A 253 3.64 -16.43 -2.33
C ILE A 253 2.42 -15.55 -2.06
N ALA A 254 1.39 -15.68 -2.90
CA ALA A 254 0.16 -14.90 -2.75
C ALA A 254 -0.54 -15.16 -1.41
N GLU A 255 -0.65 -16.41 -0.99
CA GLU A 255 -1.26 -16.80 0.29
C GLU A 255 -0.52 -16.16 1.47
N ALA A 256 0.82 -16.20 1.47
CA ALA A 256 1.64 -15.59 2.51
C ALA A 256 1.41 -14.06 2.58
N ILE A 257 1.33 -13.39 1.43
CA ILE A 257 1.08 -11.95 1.36
C ILE A 257 -0.34 -11.62 1.85
N VAL A 258 -1.37 -12.33 1.37
CA VAL A 258 -2.78 -12.08 1.74
C VAL A 258 -3.01 -12.23 3.25
N LYS A 259 -2.34 -13.21 3.90
CA LYS A 259 -2.38 -13.38 5.36
C LYS A 259 -1.82 -12.17 6.13
N ALA A 260 -0.91 -11.42 5.53
CA ALA A 260 -0.30 -10.23 6.14
C ALA A 260 -1.09 -8.94 5.89
N VAL A 261 -2.06 -8.95 4.99
CA VAL A 261 -2.94 -7.79 4.73
C VAL A 261 -3.96 -7.68 5.87
N LYS A 262 -3.94 -6.51 6.51
CA LYS A 262 -4.79 -6.17 7.66
C LYS A 262 -6.20 -5.84 7.22
#